data_49c92b1300ddd297afe681aa3ca5b088
#
_entry.id   49c92b1300ddd297afe681aa3ca5b088
#
_cell.length_a   1.000
_cell.length_b   1.000
_cell.length_c   1.000
_cell.angle_alpha   90.00
_cell.angle_beta   90.00
_cell.angle_gamma   90.00
#
_symmetry.space_group_name_H-M   'P 1'
#
loop_
_entity.id
_entity.type
_entity.pdbx_description
1 polymer ?
#
loop_
_entity_poly.entity_id
_entity_poly.type
_entity_poly.pdbx_seq_one_letter_code
_entity_poly.pdbx_strand_id
1 'polypeptide(L)'
;LSENGYSVISLDLYGRGFSQNLNDDYTDELFANQVIDLIENLDIKSVKLVGLSNGGRVISKVADLKPELVDKLIYVASSGFRVVNEAINKKVSKKEVNDFIEKNYPTISKGQLADFKYPENHIGWDVKYEDLLKYKGFARALISTRKNHYTMDRIHVKIQNSDIPVYTIWGDSDNVVVYKKFEKRIELILPKRKEFFILESGHLPHMENPIQFN
;
A
#
# COMPACT_ATOMS: atom_id res chain seq x y z
N LEU A 1 -10.28 5.29 -14.75
CA LEU A 1 -11.43 4.68 -14.06
C LEU A 1 -12.67 5.59 -14.08
N SER A 2 -12.55 6.87 -13.70
CA SER A 2 -13.71 7.79 -13.71
C SER A 2 -14.30 7.95 -15.10
N GLU A 3 -13.49 8.06 -16.13
CA GLU A 3 -13.92 8.12 -17.54
C GLU A 3 -14.67 6.86 -18.00
N ASN A 4 -14.47 5.74 -17.29
CA ASN A 4 -15.19 4.48 -17.53
C ASN A 4 -16.38 4.29 -16.58
N GLY A 5 -16.93 5.37 -16.00
CA GLY A 5 -18.16 5.36 -15.22
C GLY A 5 -18.01 4.90 -13.76
N TYR A 6 -16.79 4.81 -13.23
CA TYR A 6 -16.56 4.52 -11.81
C TYR A 6 -16.48 5.80 -10.99
N SER A 7 -17.20 5.84 -9.86
CA SER A 7 -16.88 6.80 -8.80
C SER A 7 -15.62 6.38 -8.09
N VAL A 8 -14.61 7.25 -8.04
CA VAL A 8 -13.29 6.94 -7.47
C VAL A 8 -13.03 7.82 -6.27
N ILE A 9 -12.66 7.19 -5.15
CA ILE A 9 -12.21 7.87 -3.94
C ILE A 9 -10.75 7.50 -3.72
N SER A 10 -9.90 8.51 -3.61
CA SER A 10 -8.49 8.37 -3.20
C SER A 10 -8.28 9.17 -1.94
N LEU A 11 -7.67 8.57 -0.93
CA LEU A 11 -7.41 9.23 0.35
C LEU A 11 -5.93 9.13 0.72
N ASP A 12 -5.45 10.17 1.39
CA ASP A 12 -4.18 10.10 2.09
C ASP A 12 -4.37 9.34 3.40
N LEU A 13 -3.59 8.30 3.63
CA LEU A 13 -3.61 7.61 4.93
C LEU A 13 -3.07 8.53 6.03
N TYR A 14 -3.51 8.33 7.26
CA TYR A 14 -2.98 9.07 8.41
C TYR A 14 -1.45 9.14 8.40
N GLY A 15 -0.92 10.33 8.69
CA GLY A 15 0.52 10.61 8.65
C GLY A 15 1.13 10.74 7.26
N ARG A 16 0.31 10.82 6.19
CA ARG A 16 0.69 11.07 4.79
C ARG A 16 -0.11 12.22 4.23
N GLY A 17 0.48 12.89 3.24
CA GLY A 17 -0.17 13.96 2.49
C GLY A 17 -0.87 14.99 3.39
N PHE A 18 -2.13 15.25 3.11
CA PHE A 18 -2.94 16.21 3.85
C PHE A 18 -3.71 15.60 5.03
N SER A 19 -3.65 14.29 5.23
CA SER A 19 -4.28 13.65 6.38
C SER A 19 -3.56 13.92 7.69
N GLN A 20 -4.31 13.87 8.77
CA GLN A 20 -3.82 14.20 10.11
C GLN A 20 -2.64 13.31 10.54
N ASN A 21 -1.65 13.91 11.18
CA ASN A 21 -0.61 13.20 11.92
C ASN A 21 -1.09 12.91 13.34
N LEU A 22 -1.37 11.63 13.59
CA LEU A 22 -1.84 11.20 14.90
C LEU A 22 -0.67 10.94 15.85
N ASN A 23 -0.87 11.14 17.14
CA ASN A 23 0.07 10.71 18.16
C ASN A 23 -0.16 9.27 18.59
N ASP A 24 -0.36 8.38 17.62
CA ASP A 24 -0.70 6.99 17.81
C ASP A 24 0.29 6.05 17.08
N ASP A 25 0.17 4.75 17.29
CA ASP A 25 0.93 3.76 16.52
C ASP A 25 0.24 3.53 15.17
N TYR A 26 0.99 3.68 14.09
CA TYR A 26 0.49 3.52 12.72
C TYR A 26 0.41 2.05 12.33
N THR A 27 -0.67 1.40 12.71
CA THR A 27 -0.95 0.00 12.45
C THR A 27 -1.78 -0.21 11.19
N ASP A 28 -1.80 -1.44 10.65
CA ASP A 28 -2.70 -1.80 9.54
C ASP A 28 -4.18 -1.61 9.94
N GLU A 29 -4.50 -1.82 11.23
CA GLU A 29 -5.86 -1.62 11.76
C GLU A 29 -6.25 -0.15 11.83
N LEU A 30 -5.33 0.75 12.24
CA LEU A 30 -5.57 2.19 12.23
C LEU A 30 -5.93 2.68 10.82
N PHE A 31 -5.18 2.24 9.81
CA PHE A 31 -5.44 2.61 8.43
C PHE A 31 -6.73 1.98 7.89
N ALA A 32 -7.00 0.73 8.24
CA ALA A 32 -8.24 0.07 7.84
C ALA A 32 -9.46 0.77 8.43
N ASN A 33 -9.43 1.15 9.70
CA ASN A 33 -10.51 1.92 10.33
C ASN A 33 -10.71 3.28 9.66
N GLN A 34 -9.64 3.99 9.29
CA GLN A 34 -9.77 5.23 8.51
C GLN A 34 -10.55 5.03 7.21
N VAL A 35 -10.28 3.94 6.49
CA VAL A 35 -11.00 3.60 5.25
C VAL A 35 -12.44 3.22 5.54
N ILE A 36 -12.69 2.39 6.56
CA ILE A 36 -14.03 1.97 6.97
C ILE A 36 -14.87 3.17 7.38
N ASP A 37 -14.34 4.03 8.24
CA ASP A 37 -15.03 5.24 8.71
C ASP A 37 -15.41 6.16 7.54
N LEU A 38 -14.52 6.30 6.54
CA LEU A 38 -14.82 7.08 5.34
C LEU A 38 -15.98 6.47 4.54
N ILE A 39 -15.97 5.15 4.30
CA ILE A 39 -17.00 4.43 3.57
C ILE A 39 -18.34 4.57 4.28
N GLU A 40 -18.36 4.34 5.60
CA GLU A 40 -19.58 4.40 6.42
C GLU A 40 -20.12 5.84 6.51
N ASN A 41 -19.27 6.86 6.68
CA ASN A 41 -19.68 8.27 6.72
C ASN A 41 -20.22 8.80 5.37
N LEU A 42 -19.84 8.16 4.26
CA LEU A 42 -20.35 8.46 2.92
C LEU A 42 -21.60 7.62 2.57
N ASP A 43 -22.15 6.84 3.51
CA ASP A 43 -23.28 5.93 3.31
C ASP A 43 -23.08 4.93 2.14
N ILE A 44 -21.83 4.61 1.82
CA ILE A 44 -21.50 3.65 0.75
C ILE A 44 -21.67 2.23 1.30
N LYS A 45 -22.43 1.40 0.59
CA LYS A 45 -22.79 0.05 1.06
C LYS A 45 -21.75 -0.99 0.70
N SER A 46 -21.02 -0.79 -0.41
CA SER A 46 -20.02 -1.73 -0.89
C SER A 46 -19.03 -1.04 -1.83
N VAL A 47 -17.77 -1.42 -1.78
CA VAL A 47 -16.68 -0.83 -2.56
C VAL A 47 -15.77 -1.89 -3.18
N LYS A 48 -15.16 -1.54 -4.29
CA LYS A 48 -13.98 -2.22 -4.82
C LYS A 48 -12.74 -1.54 -4.25
N LEU A 49 -11.95 -2.27 -3.50
CA LEU A 49 -10.74 -1.74 -2.88
C LEU A 49 -9.51 -2.00 -3.75
N VAL A 50 -8.78 -0.95 -4.06
CA VAL A 50 -7.50 -1.02 -4.78
C VAL A 50 -6.38 -0.62 -3.83
N GLY A 51 -5.42 -1.49 -3.60
CA GLY A 51 -4.30 -1.25 -2.68
C GLY A 51 -2.94 -1.38 -3.33
N LEU A 52 -2.28 -0.25 -3.59
CA LEU A 52 -0.91 -0.20 -4.09
C LEU A 52 0.07 -0.39 -2.93
N SER A 53 1.06 -1.26 -3.12
CA SER A 53 2.18 -1.44 -2.17
C SER A 53 1.69 -1.68 -0.73
N ASN A 54 1.95 -0.77 0.20
CA ASN A 54 1.44 -0.81 1.57
C ASN A 54 -0.11 -0.78 1.61
N GLY A 55 -0.76 -0.16 0.63
CA GLY A 55 -2.22 -0.15 0.52
C GLY A 55 -2.83 -1.55 0.42
N GLY A 56 -2.10 -2.53 -0.11
CA GLY A 56 -2.55 -3.92 -0.11
C GLY A 56 -2.71 -4.51 1.29
N ARG A 57 -1.90 -4.09 2.26
CA ARG A 57 -2.07 -4.45 3.67
C ARG A 57 -3.34 -3.85 4.25
N VAL A 58 -3.58 -2.57 3.94
CA VAL A 58 -4.76 -1.84 4.41
C VAL A 58 -6.05 -2.48 3.91
N ILE A 59 -6.15 -2.75 2.60
CA ILE A 59 -7.36 -3.38 2.04
C ILE A 59 -7.58 -4.81 2.55
N SER A 60 -6.50 -5.56 2.82
CA SER A 60 -6.60 -6.87 3.47
C SER A 60 -7.21 -6.75 4.86
N LYS A 61 -6.78 -5.74 5.63
CA LYS A 61 -7.28 -5.52 6.99
C LYS A 61 -8.73 -5.00 6.99
N VAL A 62 -9.12 -4.17 6.01
CA VAL A 62 -10.53 -3.79 5.80
C VAL A 62 -11.40 -5.03 5.56
N ALA A 63 -10.97 -5.92 4.65
CA ALA A 63 -11.72 -7.15 4.37
C ALA A 63 -11.76 -8.13 5.55
N ASP A 64 -10.75 -8.09 6.44
CA ASP A 64 -10.78 -8.87 7.68
C ASP A 64 -11.79 -8.34 8.70
N LEU A 65 -11.88 -7.00 8.84
CA LEU A 65 -12.73 -6.33 9.82
C LEU A 65 -14.20 -6.18 9.35
N LYS A 66 -14.39 -5.85 8.09
CA LYS A 66 -15.69 -5.50 7.49
C LYS A 66 -15.84 -6.14 6.09
N PRO A 67 -15.86 -7.48 5.98
CA PRO A 67 -15.96 -8.16 4.68
C PRO A 67 -17.23 -7.78 3.90
N GLU A 68 -18.31 -7.43 4.58
CA GLU A 68 -19.59 -7.00 3.99
C GLU A 68 -19.50 -5.69 3.20
N LEU A 69 -18.51 -4.85 3.47
CA LEU A 69 -18.27 -3.62 2.70
C LEU A 69 -17.47 -3.86 1.42
N VAL A 70 -16.92 -5.07 1.20
CA VAL A 70 -15.94 -5.32 0.15
C VAL A 70 -16.53 -6.14 -0.99
N ASP A 71 -16.73 -5.51 -2.14
CA ASP A 71 -17.14 -6.18 -3.38
C ASP A 71 -15.97 -6.90 -4.07
N LYS A 72 -14.78 -6.29 -4.08
CA LYS A 72 -13.55 -6.86 -4.68
C LYS A 72 -12.29 -6.35 -4.01
N LEU A 73 -11.25 -7.15 -4.03
CA LEU A 73 -9.88 -6.75 -3.65
C LEU A 73 -8.96 -6.77 -4.86
N ILE A 74 -8.27 -5.66 -5.09
CA ILE A 74 -7.30 -5.49 -6.18
C ILE A 74 -5.97 -5.06 -5.56
N TYR A 75 -5.04 -5.99 -5.50
CA TYR A 75 -3.69 -5.77 -5.00
C TYR A 75 -2.78 -5.31 -6.15
N VAL A 76 -2.18 -4.15 -6.02
CA VAL A 76 -1.24 -3.61 -7.02
C VAL A 76 0.15 -3.56 -6.39
N ALA A 77 1.10 -4.30 -6.94
CA ALA A 77 2.48 -4.34 -6.45
C ALA A 77 2.56 -4.43 -4.90
N SER A 78 1.72 -5.29 -4.30
CA SER A 78 1.41 -5.27 -2.87
C SER A 78 2.52 -5.83 -1.99
N SER A 79 2.84 -5.13 -0.90
CA SER A 79 3.78 -5.58 0.14
C SER A 79 3.16 -6.55 1.16
N GLY A 80 1.84 -6.76 1.14
CA GLY A 80 1.11 -7.57 2.14
C GLY A 80 1.47 -9.06 2.15
N PHE A 81 2.17 -9.54 1.14
CA PHE A 81 2.55 -10.94 1.00
C PHE A 81 3.93 -11.30 1.59
N ARG A 82 4.59 -10.34 2.22
CA ARG A 82 5.89 -10.59 2.87
C ARG A 82 5.70 -11.32 4.20
N VAL A 83 6.62 -12.25 4.50
CA VAL A 83 6.86 -12.68 5.89
C VAL A 83 7.58 -11.54 6.61
N VAL A 84 7.08 -11.16 7.74
CA VAL A 84 7.62 -10.04 8.50
C VAL A 84 8.16 -10.56 9.83
N ASN A 85 9.42 -10.22 10.12
CA ASN A 85 9.95 -10.33 11.47
C ASN A 85 9.39 -9.15 12.28
N GLU A 86 8.45 -9.42 13.17
CA GLU A 86 7.82 -8.39 13.97
C GLU A 86 8.83 -7.72 14.91
N ALA A 87 8.77 -6.40 14.98
CA ALA A 87 9.62 -5.65 15.90
C ALA A 87 9.20 -5.95 17.36
N ILE A 88 10.20 -6.21 18.22
CA ILE A 88 9.97 -6.44 19.65
C ILE A 88 9.41 -5.17 20.32
N ASN A 89 9.97 -4.00 19.98
CA ASN A 89 9.47 -2.71 20.43
C ASN A 89 8.83 -1.96 19.25
N LYS A 90 7.52 -1.81 19.29
CA LYS A 90 6.72 -1.12 18.27
C LYS A 90 6.66 0.40 18.48
N LYS A 91 7.00 0.89 19.67
CA LYS A 91 7.04 2.34 19.95
C LYS A 91 8.20 3.01 19.20
N VAL A 92 7.95 4.23 18.74
CA VAL A 92 8.93 5.05 18.02
C VAL A 92 9.47 6.12 18.94
N SER A 93 10.77 6.09 19.19
CA SER A 93 11.47 7.09 20.01
C SER A 93 11.84 8.33 19.18
N LYS A 94 12.03 9.47 19.86
CA LYS A 94 12.56 10.69 19.23
C LYS A 94 13.94 10.46 18.59
N LYS A 95 14.77 9.62 19.22
CA LYS A 95 16.09 9.28 18.67
C LYS A 95 15.97 8.56 17.33
N GLU A 96 15.10 7.54 17.23
CA GLU A 96 14.88 6.82 15.96
C GLU A 96 14.39 7.75 14.85
N VAL A 97 13.53 8.73 15.17
CA VAL A 97 13.06 9.74 14.20
C VAL A 97 14.21 10.61 13.72
N ASN A 98 15.04 11.12 14.63
CA ASN A 98 16.17 11.97 14.28
C ASN A 98 17.21 11.20 13.45
N ASP A 99 17.57 9.99 13.88
CA ASP A 99 18.50 9.12 13.15
C ASP A 99 17.97 8.81 11.73
N PHE A 100 16.67 8.58 11.60
CA PHE A 100 16.03 8.32 10.31
C PHE A 100 16.08 9.54 9.39
N ILE A 101 15.78 10.72 9.91
CA ILE A 101 15.82 11.98 9.14
C ILE A 101 17.25 12.24 8.68
N GLU A 102 18.21 12.21 9.60
CA GLU A 102 19.61 12.47 9.29
C GLU A 102 20.14 11.52 8.20
N LYS A 103 19.84 10.24 8.33
CA LYS A 103 20.36 9.20 7.43
C LYS A 103 19.64 9.14 6.08
N ASN A 104 18.31 9.29 6.06
CA ASN A 104 17.53 8.95 4.86
C ASN A 104 17.03 10.18 4.09
N TYR A 105 16.67 11.28 4.74
CA TYR A 105 16.11 12.43 4.05
C TYR A 105 17.00 13.00 2.94
N PRO A 106 18.33 13.01 3.04
CA PRO A 106 19.20 13.51 1.96
C PRO A 106 19.04 12.77 0.62
N THR A 107 18.56 11.53 0.65
CA THR A 107 18.54 10.68 -0.56
C THR A 107 17.20 9.99 -0.82
N ILE A 108 16.27 9.99 0.14
CA ILE A 108 15.04 9.19 0.05
C ILE A 108 14.14 9.63 -1.11
N SER A 109 14.06 10.92 -1.43
CA SER A 109 13.28 11.43 -2.54
C SER A 109 13.82 10.93 -3.89
N LYS A 110 15.12 11.04 -4.10
CA LYS A 110 15.78 10.50 -5.30
C LYS A 110 15.63 8.98 -5.39
N GLY A 111 15.64 8.30 -4.25
CA GLY A 111 15.39 6.86 -4.17
C GLY A 111 14.02 6.42 -4.70
N GLN A 112 13.02 7.33 -4.70
CA GLN A 112 11.69 7.03 -5.25
C GLN A 112 11.68 6.89 -6.78
N LEU A 113 12.69 7.38 -7.47
CA LEU A 113 12.83 7.16 -8.91
C LEU A 113 13.06 5.70 -9.26
N ALA A 114 13.61 4.90 -8.34
CA ALA A 114 13.76 3.45 -8.50
C ALA A 114 12.43 2.67 -8.48
N ASP A 115 11.32 3.32 -8.15
CA ASP A 115 9.97 2.73 -8.26
C ASP A 115 9.55 2.54 -9.72
N PHE A 116 10.14 3.30 -10.64
CA PHE A 116 9.87 3.23 -12.07
C PHE A 116 10.88 2.34 -12.80
N LYS A 117 10.43 1.67 -13.85
CA LYS A 117 11.31 1.00 -14.80
C LYS A 117 12.10 2.01 -15.63
N TYR A 118 11.44 3.10 -16.04
CA TYR A 118 11.98 4.19 -16.84
C TYR A 118 11.89 5.51 -16.08
N PRO A 119 12.76 5.76 -15.10
CA PRO A 119 12.68 6.95 -14.24
C PRO A 119 12.81 8.26 -15.04
N GLU A 120 13.48 8.25 -16.19
CA GLU A 120 13.62 9.40 -17.10
C GLU A 120 12.27 9.90 -17.66
N ASN A 121 11.24 9.06 -17.68
CA ASN A 121 9.89 9.45 -18.10
C ASN A 121 9.09 10.11 -16.98
N HIS A 122 9.62 10.14 -15.74
CA HIS A 122 8.94 10.63 -14.53
C HIS A 122 9.73 11.75 -13.84
N ILE A 123 10.27 12.67 -14.64
CA ILE A 123 11.04 13.82 -14.17
C ILE A 123 10.20 14.64 -13.17
N GLY A 124 10.80 15.00 -12.04
CA GLY A 124 10.14 15.76 -10.98
C GLY A 124 9.32 14.93 -9.99
N TRP A 125 9.29 13.61 -10.12
CA TRP A 125 8.66 12.73 -9.12
C TRP A 125 9.35 12.80 -7.77
N ASP A 126 10.68 12.81 -7.76
CA ASP A 126 11.51 13.02 -6.58
C ASP A 126 11.23 14.36 -5.91
N VAL A 127 11.07 15.44 -6.67
CA VAL A 127 10.72 16.78 -6.15
C VAL A 127 9.35 16.76 -5.45
N LYS A 128 8.34 16.09 -6.03
CA LYS A 128 7.03 15.91 -5.38
C LYS A 128 7.15 15.15 -4.07
N TYR A 129 8.02 14.15 -4.01
CA TYR A 129 8.26 13.39 -2.77
C TYR A 129 8.97 14.23 -1.71
N GLU A 130 9.89 15.12 -2.10
CA GLU A 130 10.53 16.07 -1.16
C GLU A 130 9.52 16.93 -0.41
N ASP A 131 8.42 17.31 -1.03
CA ASP A 131 7.37 18.07 -0.37
C ASP A 131 6.74 17.29 0.80
N LEU A 132 6.61 15.97 0.67
CA LEU A 132 6.11 15.11 1.75
C LEU A 132 7.06 15.07 2.95
N LEU A 133 8.38 15.19 2.72
CA LEU A 133 9.38 15.18 3.80
C LEU A 133 9.27 16.41 4.72
N LYS A 134 8.66 17.49 4.24
CA LYS A 134 8.46 18.74 4.99
C LYS A 134 7.34 18.61 6.03
N TYR A 135 6.44 17.64 5.89
CA TYR A 135 5.34 17.45 6.84
C TYR A 135 5.85 16.94 8.19
N LYS A 136 5.54 17.70 9.24
CA LYS A 136 5.89 17.33 10.61
C LYS A 136 5.23 15.99 10.97
N GLY A 137 6.05 15.05 11.43
CA GLY A 137 5.58 13.71 11.83
C GLY A 137 5.65 12.64 10.74
N PHE A 138 5.93 13.00 9.48
CA PHE A 138 6.03 12.04 8.37
C PHE A 138 7.05 10.92 8.64
N ALA A 139 8.26 11.26 9.08
CA ALA A 139 9.29 10.27 9.44
C ALA A 139 8.80 9.31 10.53
N ARG A 140 8.17 9.85 11.60
CA ARG A 140 7.61 9.02 12.68
C ARG A 140 6.54 8.08 12.16
N ALA A 141 5.65 8.56 11.30
CA ALA A 141 4.59 7.75 10.70
C ALA A 141 5.16 6.61 9.84
N LEU A 142 6.19 6.87 9.03
CA LEU A 142 6.87 5.83 8.24
C LEU A 142 7.51 4.75 9.12
N ILE A 143 8.26 5.17 10.15
CA ILE A 143 8.92 4.23 11.06
C ILE A 143 7.87 3.40 11.79
N SER A 144 6.83 4.04 12.36
CA SER A 144 5.78 3.36 13.09
C SER A 144 5.04 2.34 12.21
N THR A 145 4.68 2.71 10.97
CA THR A 145 4.06 1.78 10.01
C THR A 145 4.92 0.54 9.82
N ARG A 146 6.23 0.69 9.57
CA ARG A 146 7.14 -0.44 9.35
C ARG A 146 7.29 -1.32 10.59
N LYS A 147 7.37 -0.73 11.79
CA LYS A 147 7.49 -1.45 13.07
C LYS A 147 6.22 -2.21 13.43
N ASN A 148 5.06 -1.78 12.94
CA ASN A 148 3.77 -2.40 13.21
C ASN A 148 3.35 -3.40 12.12
N HIS A 149 4.13 -3.60 11.07
CA HIS A 149 3.88 -4.67 10.11
C HIS A 149 3.98 -6.04 10.78
N TYR A 150 3.14 -6.96 10.35
CA TYR A 150 3.13 -8.38 10.73
C TYR A 150 2.82 -9.26 9.51
N THR A 151 3.01 -10.55 9.64
CA THR A 151 2.69 -11.51 8.58
C THR A 151 1.18 -11.70 8.45
N MET A 152 0.61 -11.42 7.27
CA MET A 152 -0.84 -11.35 7.05
C MET A 152 -1.47 -12.66 6.54
N ASP A 153 -0.78 -13.79 6.55
CA ASP A 153 -1.25 -15.05 5.97
C ASP A 153 -2.62 -15.48 6.46
N ARG A 154 -2.87 -15.34 7.77
CA ARG A 154 -4.17 -15.71 8.35
C ARG A 154 -5.31 -14.89 7.75
N ILE A 155 -5.06 -13.60 7.49
CA ILE A 155 -6.02 -12.71 6.85
C ILE A 155 -6.23 -13.12 5.41
N HIS A 156 -5.16 -13.37 4.64
CA HIS A 156 -5.26 -13.78 3.25
C HIS A 156 -5.98 -15.13 3.10
N VAL A 157 -5.71 -16.10 3.97
CA VAL A 157 -6.45 -17.38 3.98
C VAL A 157 -7.94 -17.17 4.31
N LYS A 158 -8.29 -16.26 5.23
CA LYS A 158 -9.68 -15.89 5.51
C LYS A 158 -10.35 -15.27 4.27
N ILE A 159 -9.67 -14.33 3.60
CA ILE A 159 -10.13 -13.74 2.34
C ILE A 159 -10.32 -14.80 1.25
N GLN A 160 -9.36 -15.73 1.10
CA GLN A 160 -9.42 -16.83 0.12
C GLN A 160 -10.63 -17.75 0.35
N ASN A 161 -11.06 -17.90 1.59
CA ASN A 161 -12.21 -18.73 2.00
C ASN A 161 -13.54 -17.96 2.00
N SER A 162 -13.52 -16.66 1.71
CA SER A 162 -14.70 -15.83 1.48
C SER A 162 -15.09 -15.83 -0.01
N ASP A 163 -16.25 -15.22 -0.30
CA ASP A 163 -16.72 -15.05 -1.68
C ASP A 163 -16.17 -13.76 -2.34
N ILE A 164 -15.26 -13.04 -1.68
CA ILE A 164 -14.66 -11.80 -2.20
C ILE A 164 -13.70 -12.12 -3.34
N PRO A 165 -13.96 -11.66 -4.57
CA PRO A 165 -13.05 -11.83 -5.69
C PRO A 165 -11.73 -11.10 -5.46
N VAL A 166 -10.61 -11.78 -5.70
CA VAL A 166 -9.26 -11.25 -5.52
C VAL A 166 -8.53 -11.14 -6.86
N TYR A 167 -7.94 -9.98 -7.07
CA TYR A 167 -7.09 -9.66 -8.23
C TYR A 167 -5.72 -9.20 -7.75
N THR A 168 -4.67 -9.62 -8.44
CA THR A 168 -3.30 -9.12 -8.23
C THR A 168 -2.74 -8.59 -9.53
N ILE A 169 -2.13 -7.41 -9.49
CA ILE A 169 -1.54 -6.71 -10.63
C ILE A 169 -0.10 -6.37 -10.28
N TRP A 170 0.83 -6.73 -11.15
CA TRP A 170 2.27 -6.56 -10.93
C TRP A 170 2.92 -5.88 -12.14
N GLY A 171 3.87 -4.99 -11.91
CA GLY A 171 4.80 -4.59 -12.95
C GLY A 171 5.81 -5.70 -13.22
N ASP A 172 6.09 -5.99 -14.48
CA ASP A 172 7.03 -7.07 -14.88
C ASP A 172 8.47 -6.81 -14.44
N SER A 173 8.79 -5.56 -14.19
CA SER A 173 10.11 -5.06 -13.82
C SER A 173 10.14 -4.41 -12.41
N ASP A 174 9.18 -4.72 -11.54
CA ASP A 174 9.12 -4.18 -10.18
C ASP A 174 10.34 -4.63 -9.35
N ASN A 175 11.20 -3.67 -8.99
CA ASN A 175 12.39 -3.87 -8.16
C ASN A 175 12.14 -3.59 -6.67
N VAL A 176 10.98 -3.04 -6.29
CA VAL A 176 10.60 -2.71 -4.91
C VAL A 176 9.90 -3.88 -4.24
N VAL A 177 8.86 -4.40 -4.90
CA VAL A 177 8.14 -5.60 -4.48
C VAL A 177 8.25 -6.66 -5.56
N VAL A 178 9.39 -7.30 -5.61
CA VAL A 178 9.74 -8.30 -6.63
C VAL A 178 8.83 -9.53 -6.50
N TYR A 179 7.86 -9.67 -7.41
CA TYR A 179 6.85 -10.74 -7.41
C TYR A 179 7.44 -12.14 -7.22
N LYS A 180 8.50 -12.48 -7.95
CA LYS A 180 9.16 -13.80 -7.88
C LYS A 180 9.60 -14.24 -6.48
N LYS A 181 9.81 -13.29 -5.56
CA LYS A 181 10.16 -13.60 -4.16
C LYS A 181 8.94 -14.07 -3.36
N PHE A 182 7.73 -13.84 -3.84
CA PHE A 182 6.48 -14.13 -3.16
C PHE A 182 5.56 -15.07 -3.92
N GLU A 183 5.83 -15.36 -5.18
CA GLU A 183 5.01 -16.16 -6.11
C GLU A 183 4.45 -17.42 -5.44
N LYS A 184 5.33 -18.32 -4.98
CA LYS A 184 4.91 -19.58 -4.34
C LYS A 184 4.05 -19.38 -3.10
N ARG A 185 4.32 -18.27 -2.36
CA ARG A 185 3.54 -17.94 -1.18
C ARG A 185 2.16 -17.44 -1.56
N ILE A 186 2.07 -16.55 -2.54
CA ILE A 186 0.79 -16.03 -3.04
C ILE A 186 -0.05 -17.17 -3.60
N GLU A 187 0.54 -18.10 -4.34
CA GLU A 187 -0.11 -19.31 -4.82
C GLU A 187 -0.70 -20.15 -3.71
N LEU A 188 0.01 -20.26 -2.58
CA LEU A 188 -0.45 -21.02 -1.42
C LEU A 188 -1.62 -20.34 -0.69
N ILE A 189 -1.55 -19.02 -0.47
CA ILE A 189 -2.50 -18.31 0.41
C ILE A 189 -3.69 -17.70 -0.34
N LEU A 190 -3.55 -17.46 -1.66
CA LEU A 190 -4.59 -16.92 -2.54
C LEU A 190 -4.68 -17.68 -3.87
N PRO A 191 -4.90 -19.02 -3.86
CA PRO A 191 -4.88 -19.84 -5.07
C PRO A 191 -5.98 -19.49 -6.08
N LYS A 192 -7.08 -18.89 -5.67
CA LYS A 192 -8.21 -18.54 -6.56
C LYS A 192 -8.10 -17.12 -7.15
N ARG A 193 -7.04 -16.36 -6.81
CA ARG A 193 -6.85 -15.02 -7.36
C ARG A 193 -6.77 -15.01 -8.88
N LYS A 194 -7.18 -13.92 -9.50
CA LYS A 194 -6.83 -13.59 -10.89
C LYS A 194 -5.60 -12.71 -10.90
N GLU A 195 -4.60 -13.07 -11.68
CA GLU A 195 -3.29 -12.42 -11.68
C GLU A 195 -2.96 -11.81 -13.02
N PHE A 196 -2.41 -10.59 -13.00
CA PHE A 196 -2.05 -9.82 -14.17
C PHE A 196 -0.66 -9.22 -14.03
N PHE A 197 0.07 -9.17 -15.14
CA PHE A 197 1.35 -8.50 -15.25
C PHE A 197 1.25 -7.38 -16.27
N ILE A 198 1.68 -6.19 -15.86
CA ILE A 198 1.78 -5.01 -16.70
C ILE A 198 3.18 -4.96 -17.26
N LEU A 199 3.28 -5.02 -18.58
CA LEU A 199 4.55 -5.04 -19.30
C LEU A 199 5.20 -3.65 -19.27
N GLU A 200 6.54 -3.64 -19.32
CA GLU A 200 7.33 -2.42 -19.36
C GLU A 200 7.04 -1.49 -18.17
N SER A 201 6.89 -2.07 -16.98
CA SER A 201 6.46 -1.35 -15.78
C SER A 201 7.18 -1.83 -14.53
N GLY A 202 7.56 -0.87 -13.67
CA GLY A 202 8.10 -1.09 -12.34
C GLY A 202 7.03 -1.19 -11.26
N HIS A 203 7.27 -0.52 -10.13
CA HIS A 203 6.40 -0.56 -8.94
C HIS A 203 5.09 0.23 -9.08
N LEU A 204 5.02 1.14 -10.04
CA LEU A 204 3.87 2.03 -10.27
C LEU A 204 3.20 1.76 -11.62
N PRO A 205 2.68 0.54 -11.87
CA PRO A 205 2.18 0.12 -13.19
C PRO A 205 1.04 0.97 -13.72
N HIS A 206 0.23 1.55 -12.85
CA HIS A 206 -0.86 2.47 -13.21
C HIS A 206 -0.38 3.81 -13.79
N MET A 207 0.87 4.18 -13.51
CA MET A 207 1.49 5.41 -14.03
C MET A 207 2.32 5.13 -15.28
N GLU A 208 3.02 4.00 -15.32
CA GLU A 208 3.95 3.66 -16.39
C GLU A 208 3.26 3.11 -17.62
N ASN A 209 2.22 2.29 -17.46
CA ASN A 209 1.43 1.75 -18.56
C ASN A 209 -0.07 1.80 -18.25
N PRO A 210 -0.67 3.00 -18.19
CA PRO A 210 -2.08 3.18 -17.85
C PRO A 210 -3.04 2.53 -18.85
N ILE A 211 -2.63 2.35 -20.11
CA ILE A 211 -3.46 1.72 -21.15
C ILE A 211 -3.67 0.25 -20.83
N GLN A 212 -2.61 -0.46 -20.45
CA GLN A 212 -2.71 -1.88 -20.09
C GLN A 212 -3.32 -2.08 -18.69
N PHE A 213 -3.09 -1.11 -17.80
CA PHE A 213 -3.55 -1.18 -16.41
C PHE A 213 -5.07 -1.01 -16.28
N ASN A 214 -5.70 -0.11 -17.07
CA ASN A 214 -7.13 0.20 -17.03
C ASN A 214 -7.95 -0.72 -17.94
#